data_4d6eab552d9beb3c024dfdae3eb7fbf3
#
_entry.id   4d6eab552d9beb3c024dfdae3eb7fbf3
#
_cell.length_a   1.000
_cell.length_b   1.000
_cell.length_c   1.000
_cell.angle_alpha   90.00
_cell.angle_beta   90.00
_cell.angle_gamma   90.00
#
_symmetry.space_group_name_H-M   'P 1'
#
loop_
_entity.id
_entity.type
_entity.pdbx_description
1 polymer ?
#
loop_
_entity_poly.entity_id
_entity_poly.type
_entity_poly.pdbx_seq_one_letter_code
_entity_poly.pdbx_strand_id
1 'polypeptide(L)'
;MKRILLCLMAFSAIISSCTRDHGDMYDPEFVREYYESQWKKQFGEIDPNQTWNVAQGVQANLSIKEDALADYTFNIYTSNPLYDKDAKLMATTGVTTDAEGYAETSIKFDAPNGLKYFYVMRVEECGRRAVKAIQAAGGVLNASF
;
A
#
# COMPACT_ATOMS: atom_id res chain seq x y z
N MET A 1 -42.14 -10.30 -60.79
CA MET A 1 -40.90 -9.46 -60.94
C MET A 1 -40.90 -8.16 -60.15
N LYS A 2 -42.03 -7.40 -60.09
CA LYS A 2 -42.01 -6.10 -59.24
C LYS A 2 -41.77 -6.28 -57.78
N ARG A 3 -42.13 -7.38 -57.13
CA ARG A 3 -41.94 -7.63 -55.69
C ARG A 3 -40.48 -7.95 -55.29
N ILE A 4 -39.74 -8.58 -56.22
CA ILE A 4 -38.33 -8.91 -56.01
C ILE A 4 -37.44 -7.65 -56.06
N LEU A 5 -37.81 -6.71 -56.96
CA LEU A 5 -37.08 -5.44 -57.09
C LEU A 5 -37.21 -4.56 -55.83
N LEU A 6 -38.38 -4.61 -55.17
CA LEU A 6 -38.63 -3.85 -53.91
C LEU A 6 -37.81 -4.41 -52.73
N CYS A 7 -37.63 -5.72 -52.66
CA CYS A 7 -36.80 -6.36 -51.63
C CYS A 7 -35.29 -6.06 -51.83
N LEU A 8 -34.85 -5.98 -53.10
CA LEU A 8 -33.44 -5.63 -53.38
C LEU A 8 -33.12 -4.18 -53.05
N MET A 9 -34.06 -3.24 -53.25
CA MET A 9 -33.88 -1.84 -52.87
C MET A 9 -33.90 -1.65 -51.33
N ALA A 10 -34.72 -2.44 -50.62
CA ALA A 10 -34.74 -2.38 -49.14
C ALA A 10 -33.45 -2.95 -48.53
N PHE A 11 -32.83 -3.95 -49.14
CA PHE A 11 -31.59 -4.53 -48.67
C PHE A 11 -30.38 -3.60 -48.89
N SER A 12 -30.36 -2.83 -49.98
CA SER A 12 -29.28 -1.85 -50.23
C SER A 12 -29.34 -0.63 -49.27
N ALA A 13 -30.53 -0.27 -48.81
CA ALA A 13 -30.68 0.81 -47.82
C ALA A 13 -30.17 0.42 -46.40
N ILE A 14 -30.18 -0.87 -46.06
CA ILE A 14 -29.68 -1.37 -44.77
C ILE A 14 -28.15 -1.43 -44.76
N ILE A 15 -27.51 -1.68 -45.90
CA ILE A 15 -26.04 -1.78 -45.98
C ILE A 15 -25.39 -0.38 -45.94
N SER A 16 -26.05 0.65 -46.47
CA SER A 16 -25.53 2.03 -46.40
C SER A 16 -25.70 2.69 -45.03
N SER A 17 -26.48 2.10 -44.12
CA SER A 17 -26.64 2.60 -42.77
C SER A 17 -25.48 2.18 -41.81
N CYS A 18 -24.63 1.24 -42.23
CA CYS A 18 -23.50 0.74 -41.41
C CYS A 18 -22.16 1.40 -41.72
N THR A 19 -22.11 2.32 -42.71
CA THR A 19 -20.92 3.15 -42.94
C THR A 19 -21.07 4.54 -42.32
N ARG A 20 -21.40 4.59 -41.05
CA ARG A 20 -20.99 5.73 -40.26
C ARG A 20 -19.49 5.61 -40.08
N ASP A 21 -18.81 6.51 -40.71
CA ASP A 21 -17.38 6.67 -40.62
C ASP A 21 -17.03 6.87 -39.11
N HIS A 22 -16.66 5.78 -38.45
CA HIS A 22 -16.15 5.80 -37.06
C HIS A 22 -14.64 6.04 -37.08
N GLY A 23 -14.09 6.60 -38.16
CA GLY A 23 -12.68 6.88 -38.34
C GLY A 23 -12.10 7.65 -37.14
N ASP A 24 -12.85 8.63 -36.65
CA ASP A 24 -12.39 9.48 -35.53
C ASP A 24 -12.44 8.79 -34.17
N MET A 25 -13.26 7.73 -34.03
CA MET A 25 -13.39 7.01 -32.75
C MET A 25 -12.26 6.02 -32.49
N TYR A 26 -11.45 5.72 -33.50
CA TYR A 26 -10.28 4.83 -33.44
C TYR A 26 -8.96 5.58 -33.66
N ASP A 27 -8.99 6.91 -33.74
CA ASP A 27 -7.77 7.70 -33.73
C ASP A 27 -7.12 7.55 -32.34
N PRO A 28 -5.91 6.97 -32.27
CA PRO A 28 -5.21 6.76 -31.00
C PRO A 28 -5.00 8.08 -30.23
N GLU A 29 -4.85 9.17 -30.95
CA GLU A 29 -4.63 10.50 -30.35
C GLU A 29 -5.92 11.03 -29.73
N PHE A 30 -7.06 10.94 -30.42
CA PHE A 30 -8.38 11.29 -29.89
C PHE A 30 -8.74 10.45 -28.67
N VAL A 31 -8.51 9.11 -28.73
CA VAL A 31 -8.78 8.20 -27.61
C VAL A 31 -7.94 8.58 -26.40
N ARG A 32 -6.65 8.87 -26.59
CA ARG A 32 -5.75 9.30 -25.52
C ARG A 32 -6.24 10.60 -24.91
N GLU A 33 -6.51 11.63 -25.70
CA GLU A 33 -6.98 12.94 -25.21
C GLU A 33 -8.32 12.83 -24.47
N TYR A 34 -9.24 12.00 -24.97
CA TYR A 34 -10.52 11.76 -24.31
C TYR A 34 -10.31 11.15 -22.93
N TYR A 35 -9.52 10.07 -22.81
CA TYR A 35 -9.27 9.44 -21.52
C TYR A 35 -8.45 10.33 -20.58
N GLU A 36 -7.49 11.08 -21.07
CA GLU A 36 -6.75 12.06 -20.28
C GLU A 36 -7.68 13.15 -19.72
N SER A 37 -8.62 13.64 -20.53
CA SER A 37 -9.59 14.64 -20.09
C SER A 37 -10.55 14.11 -19.02
N GLN A 38 -11.01 12.85 -19.16
CA GLN A 38 -11.86 12.19 -18.17
C GLN A 38 -11.09 11.95 -16.87
N TRP A 39 -9.85 11.51 -16.99
CA TRP A 39 -8.96 11.28 -15.87
C TRP A 39 -8.70 12.57 -15.07
N LYS A 40 -8.37 13.66 -15.77
CA LYS A 40 -8.18 14.99 -15.15
C LYS A 40 -9.42 15.50 -14.44
N LYS A 41 -10.62 15.27 -14.99
CA LYS A 41 -11.89 15.64 -14.36
C LYS A 41 -12.16 14.85 -13.08
N GLN A 42 -11.79 13.58 -13.04
CA GLN A 42 -12.10 12.68 -11.93
C GLN A 42 -11.04 12.73 -10.83
N PHE A 43 -9.77 12.88 -11.17
CA PHE A 43 -8.63 12.76 -10.25
C PHE A 43 -7.78 14.03 -10.13
N GLY A 44 -8.06 15.07 -10.91
CA GLY A 44 -7.25 16.28 -10.99
C GLY A 44 -6.02 16.12 -11.91
N GLU A 45 -5.17 17.13 -11.94
CA GLU A 45 -3.90 17.06 -12.66
C GLU A 45 -2.92 16.16 -11.91
N ILE A 46 -2.36 15.20 -12.64
CA ILE A 46 -1.28 14.37 -12.10
C ILE A 46 0.00 15.21 -12.13
N ASP A 47 0.57 15.46 -10.95
CA ASP A 47 1.90 16.07 -10.87
C ASP A 47 2.92 15.07 -11.46
N PRO A 48 3.63 15.40 -12.55
CA PRO A 48 4.63 14.51 -13.15
C PRO A 48 5.80 14.22 -12.20
N ASN A 49 5.97 15.03 -11.14
CA ASN A 49 6.96 14.82 -10.10
C ASN A 49 6.41 14.03 -8.90
N GLN A 50 5.13 13.63 -8.95
CA GLN A 50 4.53 12.82 -7.89
C GLN A 50 5.18 11.44 -7.88
N THR A 51 5.96 11.18 -6.86
CA THR A 51 6.50 9.85 -6.60
C THR A 51 5.39 8.96 -6.01
N TRP A 52 4.98 7.94 -6.76
CA TRP A 52 4.04 6.90 -6.31
C TRP A 52 4.70 5.93 -5.33
N ASN A 53 5.51 6.47 -4.43
CA ASN A 53 6.18 5.66 -3.42
C ASN A 53 5.15 5.29 -2.34
N VAL A 54 4.60 4.08 -2.45
CA VAL A 54 3.59 3.55 -1.52
C VAL A 54 4.21 3.00 -0.23
N ALA A 55 5.53 2.84 -0.20
CA ALA A 55 6.28 2.32 0.93
C ALA A 55 7.46 3.23 1.29
N GLN A 56 7.78 3.29 2.58
CA GLN A 56 8.97 3.94 3.12
C GLN A 56 9.79 2.90 3.90
N GLY A 57 11.11 2.93 3.71
CA GLY A 57 12.03 2.14 4.54
C GLY A 57 12.09 2.70 5.96
N VAL A 58 11.95 1.84 6.95
CA VAL A 58 12.04 2.20 8.36
C VAL A 58 13.11 1.33 9.03
N GLN A 59 13.96 1.95 9.86
CA GLN A 59 14.89 1.26 10.73
C GLN A 59 14.40 1.37 12.16
N ALA A 60 14.13 0.25 12.81
CA ALA A 60 13.83 0.19 14.24
C ALA A 60 15.08 -0.18 15.03
N ASN A 61 15.43 0.65 16.02
CA ASN A 61 16.41 0.39 17.02
C ASN A 61 15.67 0.10 18.33
N LEU A 62 15.86 -1.10 18.86
CA LEU A 62 15.12 -1.61 20.01
C LEU A 62 16.11 -1.94 21.13
N SER A 63 15.82 -1.47 22.33
CA SER A 63 16.60 -1.78 23.52
C SER A 63 15.70 -2.28 24.64
N ILE A 64 16.26 -3.11 25.51
CA ILE A 64 15.58 -3.62 26.70
C ILE A 64 16.56 -3.67 27.87
N LYS A 65 16.03 -3.39 29.07
CA LYS A 65 16.76 -3.55 30.32
C LYS A 65 15.80 -4.16 31.35
N GLU A 66 15.83 -5.48 31.46
CA GLU A 66 14.92 -6.27 32.29
C GLU A 66 15.67 -7.48 32.90
N ASP A 67 15.07 -8.68 32.89
CA ASP A 67 15.67 -9.87 33.48
C ASP A 67 16.93 -10.31 32.72
N ALA A 68 17.95 -10.74 33.46
CA ALA A 68 19.20 -11.24 32.91
C ALA A 68 19.01 -12.59 32.21
N LEU A 69 19.72 -12.80 31.09
CA LEU A 69 19.73 -14.05 30.32
C LEU A 69 18.32 -14.52 29.89
N ALA A 70 17.42 -13.57 29.64
CA ALA A 70 16.04 -13.85 29.24
C ALA A 70 15.83 -13.54 27.75
N ASP A 71 14.95 -14.33 27.13
CA ASP A 71 14.59 -14.19 25.72
C ASP A 71 13.36 -13.29 25.56
N TYR A 72 13.48 -12.34 24.63
CA TYR A 72 12.42 -11.42 24.28
C TYR A 72 12.19 -11.40 22.79
N THR A 73 10.93 -11.26 22.39
CA THR A 73 10.54 -11.03 20.98
C THR A 73 9.92 -9.66 20.86
N PHE A 74 10.41 -8.87 19.90
CA PHE A 74 9.81 -7.62 19.50
C PHE A 74 9.02 -7.78 18.22
N ASN A 75 7.75 -7.39 18.25
CA ASN A 75 6.85 -7.36 17.11
C ASN A 75 6.44 -5.92 16.83
N ILE A 76 6.55 -5.47 15.58
CA ILE A 76 6.21 -4.11 15.18
C ILE A 76 4.94 -4.16 14.35
N TYR A 77 3.93 -3.37 14.73
CA TYR A 77 2.61 -3.35 14.12
C TYR A 77 2.23 -1.95 13.62
N THR A 78 1.29 -1.92 12.65
CA THR A 78 0.71 -0.68 12.12
C THR A 78 -0.23 0.03 13.10
N SER A 79 -0.87 -0.73 14.01
CA SER A 79 -1.82 -0.27 15.02
C SER A 79 -1.68 -1.11 16.29
N ASN A 80 -2.37 -0.73 17.37
CA ASN A 80 -2.24 -1.44 18.64
C ASN A 80 -2.86 -2.84 18.59
N PRO A 81 -2.06 -3.92 18.61
CA PRO A 81 -2.55 -5.30 18.45
C PRO A 81 -3.39 -5.80 19.64
N LEU A 82 -3.43 -5.06 20.77
CA LEU A 82 -4.25 -5.42 21.90
C LEU A 82 -5.72 -4.94 21.75
N TYR A 83 -5.95 -3.93 20.89
CA TYR A 83 -7.25 -3.31 20.72
C TYR A 83 -7.77 -3.37 19.29
N ASP A 84 -6.86 -3.49 18.30
CA ASP A 84 -7.19 -3.51 16.88
C ASP A 84 -6.96 -4.90 16.30
N LYS A 85 -8.03 -5.54 15.84
CA LYS A 85 -7.96 -6.87 15.19
C LYS A 85 -7.30 -6.83 13.81
N ASP A 86 -7.30 -5.66 13.18
CA ASP A 86 -6.72 -5.43 11.85
C ASP A 86 -5.26 -4.96 11.92
N ALA A 87 -4.66 -4.96 13.12
CA ALA A 87 -3.25 -4.65 13.32
C ALA A 87 -2.36 -5.59 12.50
N LYS A 88 -1.62 -5.03 11.55
CA LYS A 88 -0.72 -5.80 10.68
C LYS A 88 0.67 -5.85 11.26
N LEU A 89 1.22 -7.05 11.37
CA LEU A 89 2.61 -7.27 11.72
C LEU A 89 3.51 -6.81 10.56
N MET A 90 4.44 -5.92 10.85
CA MET A 90 5.40 -5.36 9.88
C MET A 90 6.76 -6.05 9.97
N ALA A 91 7.23 -6.27 11.20
CA ALA A 91 8.52 -6.91 11.45
C ALA A 91 8.51 -7.62 12.80
N THR A 92 9.39 -8.60 12.94
CA THR A 92 9.64 -9.31 14.19
C THR A 92 11.13 -9.57 14.35
N THR A 93 11.64 -9.47 15.57
CA THR A 93 13.03 -9.79 15.90
C THR A 93 13.12 -10.31 17.32
N GLY A 94 14.00 -11.29 17.56
CA GLY A 94 14.31 -11.81 18.87
C GLY A 94 15.59 -11.18 19.43
N VAL A 95 15.71 -11.16 20.75
CA VAL A 95 16.92 -10.73 21.44
C VAL A 95 17.02 -11.46 22.79
N THR A 96 18.23 -11.81 23.19
CA THR A 96 18.53 -12.35 24.52
C THR A 96 19.30 -11.28 25.30
N THR A 97 18.88 -11.00 26.53
CA THR A 97 19.58 -10.08 27.42
C THR A 97 20.89 -10.69 27.93
N ASP A 98 21.85 -9.82 28.20
CA ASP A 98 23.13 -10.20 28.84
C ASP A 98 22.98 -10.49 30.35
N ALA A 99 24.10 -10.65 31.03
CA ALA A 99 24.14 -10.93 32.47
C ALA A 99 23.66 -9.71 33.30
N GLU A 100 23.70 -8.50 32.72
CA GLU A 100 23.22 -7.26 33.31
C GLU A 100 21.76 -6.97 33.00
N GLY A 101 21.09 -7.86 32.26
CA GLY A 101 19.70 -7.73 31.81
C GLY A 101 19.52 -6.74 30.68
N TYR A 102 20.57 -6.43 29.91
CA TYR A 102 20.51 -5.49 28.79
C TYR A 102 20.65 -6.17 27.45
N ALA A 103 19.91 -5.69 26.45
CA ALA A 103 20.12 -6.05 25.07
C ALA A 103 19.68 -4.94 24.11
N GLU A 104 20.32 -4.92 22.95
CA GLU A 104 19.97 -4.05 21.83
C GLU A 104 19.86 -4.87 20.54
N THR A 105 18.93 -4.46 19.67
CA THR A 105 18.80 -5.02 18.33
C THR A 105 18.31 -3.96 17.37
N SER A 106 18.56 -4.17 16.09
CA SER A 106 18.00 -3.31 15.04
C SER A 106 17.44 -4.14 13.89
N ILE A 107 16.34 -3.67 13.32
CA ILE A 107 15.70 -4.32 12.17
C ILE A 107 15.26 -3.26 11.16
N LYS A 108 15.42 -3.57 9.87
CA LYS A 108 14.91 -2.74 8.76
C LYS A 108 13.71 -3.42 8.14
N PHE A 109 12.69 -2.63 7.82
CA PHE A 109 11.47 -3.11 7.18
C PHE A 109 10.83 -1.99 6.36
N ASP A 110 9.94 -2.37 5.44
CA ASP A 110 9.14 -1.43 4.66
C ASP A 110 7.78 -1.21 5.33
N ALA A 111 7.38 0.05 5.44
CA ALA A 111 6.10 0.46 5.99
C ALA A 111 5.31 1.27 4.97
N PRO A 112 3.96 1.30 5.06
CA PRO A 112 3.13 2.16 4.24
C PRO A 112 3.56 3.63 4.37
N ASN A 113 3.65 4.33 3.23
CA ASN A 113 4.01 5.74 3.24
C ASN A 113 2.96 6.55 4.02
N GLY A 114 3.42 7.49 4.84
CA GLY A 114 2.54 8.31 5.67
C GLY A 114 2.18 7.72 7.04
N LEU A 115 2.56 6.47 7.34
CA LEU A 115 2.41 5.93 8.68
C LEU A 115 3.41 6.61 9.63
N LYS A 116 2.90 7.34 10.64
CA LYS A 116 3.71 8.13 11.57
C LYS A 116 3.97 7.40 12.88
N TYR A 117 3.05 6.57 13.32
CA TYR A 117 3.12 5.83 14.58
C TYR A 117 3.21 4.33 14.31
N PHE A 118 4.07 3.69 15.07
CA PHE A 118 4.25 2.24 15.08
C PHE A 118 4.03 1.72 16.48
N TYR A 119 3.49 0.52 16.60
CA TYR A 119 3.26 -0.12 17.89
C TYR A 119 4.25 -1.26 18.05
N VAL A 120 5.20 -1.06 18.95
CA VAL A 120 6.19 -2.07 19.28
C VAL A 120 5.68 -2.87 20.48
N MET A 121 5.46 -4.17 20.26
CA MET A 121 5.06 -5.10 21.30
C MET A 121 6.25 -5.97 21.69
N ARG A 122 6.67 -5.88 22.94
CA ARG A 122 7.58 -6.82 23.57
C ARG A 122 6.79 -8.02 24.08
N VAL A 123 7.29 -9.21 23.81
CA VAL A 123 6.74 -10.48 24.28
C VAL A 123 7.83 -11.22 25.02
N GLU A 124 7.57 -11.64 26.24
CA GLU A 124 8.43 -12.51 27.04
C GLU A 124 8.14 -13.98 26.75
N GLU A 125 9.07 -14.87 27.07
CA GLU A 125 8.87 -16.31 26.93
C GLU A 125 7.66 -16.82 27.72
N CYS A 126 7.40 -16.25 28.91
CA CYS A 126 6.21 -16.56 29.71
C CYS A 126 4.89 -16.04 29.13
N GLY A 127 4.93 -15.35 27.96
CA GLY A 127 3.76 -14.80 27.26
C GLY A 127 3.33 -13.42 27.77
N ARG A 128 4.03 -12.78 28.73
CA ARG A 128 3.77 -11.42 29.16
C ARG A 128 4.04 -10.46 27.99
N ARG A 129 3.19 -9.45 27.83
CA ARG A 129 3.26 -8.50 26.71
C ARG A 129 3.25 -7.06 27.22
N ALA A 130 4.05 -6.21 26.57
CA ALA A 130 4.02 -4.76 26.77
C ALA A 130 4.02 -4.09 25.39
N VAL A 131 3.18 -3.06 25.21
CA VAL A 131 3.06 -2.33 23.93
C VAL A 131 3.37 -0.87 24.14
N LYS A 132 4.20 -0.32 23.29
CA LYS A 132 4.51 1.12 23.21
C LYS A 132 4.16 1.66 21.83
N ALA A 133 3.48 2.81 21.79
CA ALA A 133 3.28 3.57 20.57
C ALA A 133 4.48 4.50 20.36
N ILE A 134 5.18 4.38 19.24
CA ILE A 134 6.40 5.12 18.94
C ILE A 134 6.21 5.88 17.64
N GLN A 135 6.57 7.14 17.62
CA GLN A 135 6.60 7.95 16.42
C GLN A 135 7.94 7.75 15.69
N ALA A 136 7.89 7.42 14.40
CA ALA A 136 9.09 7.39 13.58
C ALA A 136 9.48 8.82 13.18
N ALA A 137 10.75 9.13 13.27
CA ALA A 137 11.34 10.39 12.83
C ALA A 137 12.39 10.11 11.76
N GLY A 138 12.19 10.66 10.54
CA GLY A 138 13.15 10.48 9.44
C GLY A 138 13.37 9.01 9.05
N GLY A 139 12.35 8.15 9.16
CA GLY A 139 12.48 6.71 8.88
C GLY A 139 13.18 5.91 9.99
N VAL A 140 13.41 6.51 11.17
CA VAL A 140 14.01 5.82 12.31
C VAL A 140 13.00 5.76 13.46
N LEU A 141 12.88 4.57 14.05
CA LEU A 141 12.05 4.26 15.21
C LEU A 141 12.97 3.81 16.34
N ASN A 142 12.89 4.48 17.50
CA ASN A 142 13.66 4.10 18.68
C ASN A 142 12.69 3.71 19.80
N ALA A 143 12.79 2.48 20.29
CA ALA A 143 12.00 1.99 21.41
C ALA A 143 12.87 1.34 22.47
N SER A 144 12.66 1.73 23.73
CA SER A 144 13.31 1.15 24.91
C SER A 144 12.26 0.59 25.87
N PHE A 145 12.50 -0.61 26.38
CA PHE A 145 11.65 -1.33 27.35
C PHE A 145 12.39 -1.58 28.65
#